data_e8b39def9610269e4beb47c9f10ceda1
#
_entry.id   e8b39def9610269e4beb47c9f10ceda1
#
_cell.length_a   1.000
_cell.length_b   1.000
_cell.length_c   1.000
_cell.angle_alpha   90.00
_cell.angle_beta   90.00
_cell.angle_gamma   90.00
#
_symmetry.space_group_name_H-M   'P 1'
#
loop_
_entity.id
_entity.type
_entity.pdbx_description
1 polymer ?
#
loop_
_entity_poly.entity_id
_entity_poly.type
_entity_poly.pdbx_seq_one_letter_code
_entity_poly.pdbx_strand_id
1 'polypeptide(L)'
;MTQIILGSVNVACTFGGLYVVKKCGRRNALMVGAAWMMVCFLVYSFVGQFQLDHENPANTPQAGNILIVFSCLFIVAFATTWGPLVWAVVAELYPAKYRAPAMALATASNWLWNFLMSFFTRFITDAIDYFYGLVFAGCCAALVLVVFFFVIESKDRTLEEIDTMYLLHVNPISSGKWDEKTAMQTDSGISSGLESRQQSSHGEDRVEAR
;
A
#
# COMPACT_ATOMS: atom_id res chain seq x y z
N MET A 1 -25.90 -8.20 -15.47
CA MET A 1 -26.43 -7.76 -14.16
C MET A 1 -25.33 -7.61 -13.11
N THR A 2 -24.51 -8.60 -12.85
CA THR A 2 -23.44 -8.58 -11.82
C THR A 2 -22.47 -7.40 -11.96
N GLN A 3 -22.02 -7.10 -13.18
CA GLN A 3 -21.09 -5.97 -13.41
C GLN A 3 -21.68 -4.59 -13.07
N ILE A 4 -22.99 -4.40 -13.27
CA ILE A 4 -23.68 -3.16 -12.92
C ILE A 4 -23.72 -3.01 -11.39
N ILE A 5 -24.01 -4.10 -10.68
CA ILE A 5 -24.02 -4.11 -9.20
C ILE A 5 -22.62 -3.77 -8.68
N LEU A 6 -21.59 -4.45 -9.17
CA LEU A 6 -20.20 -4.23 -8.76
C LEU A 6 -19.73 -2.80 -9.06
N GLY A 7 -20.09 -2.25 -10.23
CA GLY A 7 -19.77 -0.87 -10.60
C GLY A 7 -20.47 0.16 -9.72
N SER A 8 -21.75 -0.05 -9.40
CA SER A 8 -22.51 0.85 -8.51
C SER A 8 -21.94 0.83 -7.09
N VAL A 9 -21.60 -0.35 -6.55
CA VAL A 9 -20.94 -0.51 -5.25
C VAL A 9 -19.59 0.21 -5.25
N ASN A 10 -18.79 0.06 -6.31
CA ASN A 10 -17.50 0.72 -6.43
C ASN A 10 -17.63 2.25 -6.30
N VAL A 11 -18.52 2.87 -7.08
CA VAL A 11 -18.74 4.31 -7.05
C VAL A 11 -19.21 4.78 -5.67
N ALA A 12 -20.21 4.13 -5.08
CA ALA A 12 -20.74 4.50 -3.78
C ALA A 12 -19.66 4.40 -2.69
N CYS A 13 -18.87 3.32 -2.70
CA CYS A 13 -17.82 3.08 -1.69
C CYS A 13 -16.64 4.02 -1.84
N THR A 14 -16.33 4.52 -3.04
CA THR A 14 -15.25 5.50 -3.22
C THR A 14 -15.50 6.78 -2.43
N PHE A 15 -16.74 7.28 -2.40
CA PHE A 15 -17.10 8.44 -1.58
C PHE A 15 -16.92 8.16 -0.07
N GLY A 16 -17.34 6.97 0.40
CA GLY A 16 -17.12 6.53 1.79
C GLY A 16 -15.64 6.41 2.13
N GLY A 17 -14.83 5.95 1.17
CA GLY A 17 -13.39 5.77 1.33
C GLY A 17 -12.65 7.06 1.67
N LEU A 18 -13.02 8.18 1.04
CA LEU A 18 -12.42 9.48 1.33
C LEU A 18 -12.58 9.90 2.79
N TYR A 19 -13.67 9.51 3.43
CA TYR A 19 -13.91 9.78 4.85
C TYR A 19 -13.08 8.85 5.75
N VAL A 20 -13.03 7.57 5.43
CA VAL A 20 -12.29 6.55 6.20
C VAL A 20 -10.79 6.88 6.21
N VAL A 21 -10.24 7.28 5.08
CA VAL A 21 -8.83 7.65 4.91
C VAL A 21 -8.40 8.79 5.82
N LYS A 22 -9.24 9.84 5.94
CA LYS A 22 -8.97 10.97 6.83
C LYS A 22 -8.89 10.55 8.31
N LYS A 23 -9.63 9.52 8.70
CA LYS A 23 -9.71 9.07 10.10
C LYS A 23 -8.63 8.05 10.48
N CYS A 24 -8.38 7.06 9.62
CA CYS A 24 -7.53 5.90 9.94
C CYS A 24 -6.03 6.10 9.65
N GLY A 25 -5.66 7.12 8.86
CA GLY A 25 -4.30 7.27 8.35
C GLY A 25 -4.06 6.43 7.08
N ARG A 26 -3.05 6.82 6.29
CA ARG A 26 -2.83 6.22 4.96
C ARG A 26 -2.24 4.82 5.03
N ARG A 27 -1.20 4.62 5.85
CA ARG A 27 -0.51 3.34 6.00
C ARG A 27 -1.43 2.27 6.59
N ASN A 28 -2.13 2.60 7.68
CA ASN A 28 -3.02 1.65 8.35
C ASN A 28 -4.21 1.27 7.46
N ALA A 29 -4.80 2.22 6.74
CA ALA A 29 -5.90 1.95 5.83
C ALA A 29 -5.46 1.02 4.67
N LEU A 30 -4.26 1.21 4.11
CA LEU A 30 -3.72 0.33 3.07
C LEU A 30 -3.47 -1.09 3.59
N MET A 31 -2.89 -1.24 4.78
CA MET A 31 -2.64 -2.57 5.37
C MET A 31 -3.93 -3.32 5.67
N VAL A 32 -4.89 -2.66 6.34
CA VAL A 32 -6.19 -3.27 6.66
C VAL A 32 -6.96 -3.62 5.39
N GLY A 33 -6.96 -2.72 4.38
CA GLY A 33 -7.57 -2.97 3.09
C GLY A 33 -6.98 -4.17 2.37
N ALA A 34 -5.64 -4.27 2.30
CA ALA A 34 -4.95 -5.40 1.67
C ALA A 34 -5.20 -6.72 2.40
N ALA A 35 -5.18 -6.71 3.75
CA ALA A 35 -5.49 -7.90 4.55
C ALA A 35 -6.94 -8.37 4.33
N TRP A 36 -7.88 -7.44 4.27
CA TRP A 36 -9.28 -7.78 3.97
C TRP A 36 -9.46 -8.35 2.57
N MET A 37 -8.84 -7.73 1.56
CA MET A 37 -8.86 -8.23 0.18
C MET A 37 -8.24 -9.63 0.08
N MET A 38 -7.17 -9.91 0.81
CA MET A 38 -6.56 -11.24 0.90
C MET A 38 -7.58 -12.28 1.41
N VAL A 39 -8.29 -11.97 2.49
CA VAL A 39 -9.33 -12.87 3.03
C VAL A 39 -10.44 -13.11 1.99
N CYS A 40 -10.90 -12.06 1.32
CA CYS A 40 -11.92 -12.21 0.27
C CYS A 40 -11.44 -13.12 -0.88
N PHE A 41 -10.19 -13.00 -1.33
CA PHE A 41 -9.65 -13.87 -2.36
C PHE A 41 -9.48 -15.32 -1.90
N LEU A 42 -9.08 -15.55 -0.66
CA LEU A 42 -9.00 -16.90 -0.10
C LEU A 42 -10.39 -17.58 -0.11
N VAL A 43 -11.41 -16.89 0.42
CA VAL A 43 -12.76 -17.44 0.43
C VAL A 43 -13.28 -17.65 -1.00
N TYR A 44 -13.07 -16.68 -1.89
CA TYR A 44 -13.47 -16.79 -3.30
C TYR A 44 -12.83 -18.02 -3.96
N SER A 45 -11.53 -18.23 -3.77
CA SER A 45 -10.82 -19.36 -4.35
C SER A 45 -11.31 -20.71 -3.80
N PHE A 46 -11.45 -20.82 -2.48
CA PHE A 46 -11.89 -22.08 -1.87
C PHE A 46 -13.35 -22.42 -2.21
N VAL A 47 -14.26 -21.46 -2.14
CA VAL A 47 -15.68 -21.67 -2.47
C VAL A 47 -15.84 -21.98 -3.96
N GLY A 48 -15.14 -21.24 -4.82
CA GLY A 48 -15.18 -21.48 -6.27
C GLY A 48 -14.66 -22.86 -6.65
N GLN A 49 -13.58 -23.33 -6.01
CA GLN A 49 -12.96 -24.61 -6.36
C GLN A 49 -13.69 -25.81 -5.78
N PHE A 50 -14.20 -25.73 -4.54
CA PHE A 50 -14.72 -26.91 -3.84
C PHE A 50 -16.25 -26.98 -3.76
N GLN A 51 -16.96 -25.87 -3.87
CA GLN A 51 -18.41 -25.83 -3.70
C GLN A 51 -19.19 -25.54 -4.98
N LEU A 52 -18.54 -25.00 -6.01
CA LEU A 52 -19.18 -24.72 -7.27
C LEU A 52 -19.12 -25.95 -8.18
N ASP A 53 -20.29 -26.34 -8.74
CA ASP A 53 -20.36 -27.34 -9.80
C ASP A 53 -19.87 -26.70 -11.11
N HIS A 54 -18.72 -27.14 -11.61
CA HIS A 54 -18.08 -26.61 -12.80
C HIS A 54 -18.82 -26.93 -14.10
N GLU A 55 -19.54 -28.09 -14.13
CA GLU A 55 -20.30 -28.49 -15.30
C GLU A 55 -21.64 -27.78 -15.39
N ASN A 56 -22.33 -27.58 -14.25
CA ASN A 56 -23.63 -26.93 -14.17
C ASN A 56 -23.73 -25.99 -12.99
N PRO A 57 -23.22 -24.72 -13.12
CA PRO A 57 -23.27 -23.73 -12.03
C PRO A 57 -24.68 -23.42 -11.52
N ALA A 58 -25.71 -23.68 -12.32
CA ALA A 58 -27.09 -23.50 -11.92
C ALA A 58 -27.54 -24.48 -10.81
N ASN A 59 -26.85 -25.59 -10.63
CA ASN A 59 -27.17 -26.61 -9.59
C ASN A 59 -26.71 -26.16 -8.20
N THR A 60 -25.77 -25.18 -8.12
CA THR A 60 -25.22 -24.70 -6.85
C THR A 60 -25.42 -23.17 -6.69
N PRO A 61 -26.68 -22.66 -6.63
CA PRO A 61 -26.96 -21.23 -6.56
C PRO A 61 -26.42 -20.58 -5.29
N GLN A 62 -26.26 -21.34 -4.21
CA GLN A 62 -25.71 -20.85 -2.95
C GLN A 62 -24.22 -20.51 -3.10
N ALA A 63 -23.42 -21.35 -3.73
CA ALA A 63 -22.01 -21.07 -4.01
C ALA A 63 -21.85 -19.83 -4.90
N GLY A 64 -22.65 -19.70 -5.96
CA GLY A 64 -22.66 -18.52 -6.82
C GLY A 64 -22.99 -17.23 -6.06
N ASN A 65 -23.97 -17.26 -5.17
CA ASN A 65 -24.33 -16.10 -4.35
C ASN A 65 -23.20 -15.71 -3.38
N ILE A 66 -22.52 -16.67 -2.76
CA ILE A 66 -21.37 -16.43 -1.90
C ILE A 66 -20.25 -15.75 -2.69
N LEU A 67 -19.93 -16.24 -3.89
CA LEU A 67 -18.91 -15.63 -4.76
C LEU A 67 -19.25 -14.17 -5.10
N ILE A 68 -20.52 -13.86 -5.40
CA ILE A 68 -20.96 -12.49 -5.68
C ILE A 68 -20.78 -11.61 -4.42
N VAL A 69 -21.20 -12.08 -3.25
CA VAL A 69 -21.08 -11.32 -1.99
C VAL A 69 -19.61 -11.03 -1.67
N PHE A 70 -18.72 -12.04 -1.76
CA PHE A 70 -17.30 -11.82 -1.51
C PHE A 70 -16.63 -10.93 -2.57
N SER A 71 -17.08 -10.97 -3.81
CA SER A 71 -16.67 -10.02 -4.84
C SER A 71 -17.10 -8.60 -4.51
N CYS A 72 -18.31 -8.39 -4.00
CA CYS A 72 -18.78 -7.08 -3.54
C CYS A 72 -17.93 -6.59 -2.34
N LEU A 73 -17.67 -7.45 -1.35
CA LEU A 73 -16.85 -7.12 -0.18
C LEU A 73 -15.41 -6.77 -0.57
N PHE A 74 -14.83 -7.47 -1.54
CA PHE A 74 -13.54 -7.12 -2.12
C PHE A 74 -13.56 -5.73 -2.74
N ILE A 75 -14.57 -5.42 -3.57
CA ILE A 75 -14.70 -4.10 -4.22
C ILE A 75 -14.90 -2.99 -3.17
N VAL A 76 -15.67 -3.23 -2.12
CA VAL A 76 -15.83 -2.28 -1.01
C VAL A 76 -14.47 -1.96 -0.38
N ALA A 77 -13.66 -2.97 -0.06
CA ALA A 77 -12.32 -2.77 0.49
C ALA A 77 -11.41 -2.02 -0.48
N PHE A 78 -11.38 -2.43 -1.74
CA PHE A 78 -10.58 -1.80 -2.77
C PHE A 78 -10.97 -0.34 -3.00
N ALA A 79 -12.26 -0.05 -3.19
CA ALA A 79 -12.75 1.29 -3.48
C ALA A 79 -12.61 2.26 -2.30
N THR A 80 -12.65 1.76 -1.06
CA THR A 80 -12.48 2.58 0.14
C THR A 80 -11.02 2.83 0.50
N THR A 81 -10.10 1.97 0.10
CA THR A 81 -8.70 2.06 0.51
C THR A 81 -7.75 2.19 -0.70
N TRP A 82 -7.50 1.10 -1.41
CA TRP A 82 -6.46 1.03 -2.44
C TRP A 82 -6.76 1.90 -3.67
N GLY A 83 -8.02 2.06 -4.08
CA GLY A 83 -8.39 2.90 -5.23
C GLY A 83 -7.85 4.34 -5.12
N PRO A 84 -8.30 5.12 -4.14
CA PRO A 84 -7.88 6.51 -4.00
C PRO A 84 -6.52 6.69 -3.31
N LEU A 85 -6.19 5.84 -2.31
CA LEU A 85 -5.03 6.04 -1.44
C LEU A 85 -3.69 5.82 -2.13
N VAL A 86 -3.59 4.83 -2.99
CA VAL A 86 -2.32 4.53 -3.68
C VAL A 86 -1.84 5.75 -4.46
N TRP A 87 -2.74 6.42 -5.19
CA TRP A 87 -2.40 7.61 -5.95
C TRP A 87 -2.02 8.80 -5.08
N ALA A 88 -2.69 8.97 -3.93
CA ALA A 88 -2.33 9.98 -2.95
C ALA A 88 -0.95 9.72 -2.37
N VAL A 89 -0.67 8.51 -1.91
CA VAL A 89 0.63 8.12 -1.35
C VAL A 89 1.75 8.27 -2.38
N VAL A 90 1.54 7.81 -3.61
CA VAL A 90 2.54 7.97 -4.69
C VAL A 90 2.83 9.45 -4.98
N ALA A 91 1.78 10.30 -4.96
CA ALA A 91 1.96 11.75 -5.16
C ALA A 91 2.72 12.43 -4.00
N GLU A 92 2.54 11.95 -2.77
CA GLU A 92 3.23 12.44 -1.57
C GLU A 92 4.66 11.94 -1.45
N LEU A 93 4.97 10.79 -2.01
CA LEU A 93 6.28 10.13 -1.93
C LEU A 93 7.37 10.89 -2.71
N TYR A 94 7.01 11.62 -3.76
CA TYR A 94 7.97 12.28 -4.63
C TYR A 94 8.10 13.77 -4.36
N PRO A 95 9.36 14.31 -4.27
CA PRO A 95 9.62 15.74 -4.18
C PRO A 95 8.97 16.51 -5.34
N ALA A 96 8.54 17.72 -5.11
CA ALA A 96 7.81 18.54 -6.09
C ALA A 96 8.48 18.63 -7.47
N LYS A 97 9.83 18.68 -7.49
CA LYS A 97 10.64 18.77 -8.72
C LYS A 97 10.48 17.57 -9.65
N TYR A 98 10.36 16.35 -9.09
CA TYR A 98 10.33 15.09 -9.85
C TYR A 98 8.94 14.44 -9.85
N ARG A 99 7.96 15.04 -9.18
CA ARG A 99 6.61 14.46 -9.01
C ARG A 99 5.92 14.14 -10.34
N ALA A 100 5.93 15.07 -11.30
CA ALA A 100 5.24 14.88 -12.56
C ALA A 100 5.81 13.70 -13.39
N PRO A 101 7.13 13.59 -13.66
CA PRO A 101 7.68 12.44 -14.38
C PRO A 101 7.56 11.13 -13.61
N ALA A 102 7.67 11.15 -12.28
CA ALA A 102 7.51 9.96 -11.45
C ALA A 102 6.07 9.44 -11.46
N MET A 103 5.07 10.32 -11.36
CA MET A 103 3.65 9.97 -11.50
C MET A 103 3.34 9.43 -12.90
N ALA A 104 3.93 9.99 -13.96
CA ALA A 104 3.76 9.48 -15.32
C ALA A 104 4.30 8.06 -15.45
N LEU A 105 5.48 7.78 -14.89
CA LEU A 105 6.09 6.45 -14.89
C LEU A 105 5.26 5.44 -14.08
N ALA A 106 4.78 5.82 -12.90
CA ALA A 106 3.90 4.99 -12.08
C ALA A 106 2.58 4.66 -12.81
N THR A 107 1.99 5.66 -13.48
CA THR A 107 0.76 5.48 -14.27
C THR A 107 1.02 4.56 -15.49
N ALA A 108 2.11 4.75 -16.20
CA ALA A 108 2.49 3.90 -17.32
C ALA A 108 2.70 2.44 -16.88
N SER A 109 3.39 2.23 -15.77
CA SER A 109 3.57 0.91 -15.16
C SER A 109 2.23 0.27 -14.77
N ASN A 110 1.33 1.04 -14.15
CA ASN A 110 0.00 0.56 -13.79
C ASN A 110 -0.79 0.10 -15.02
N TRP A 111 -0.81 0.89 -16.10
CA TRP A 111 -1.52 0.51 -17.33
C TRP A 111 -0.88 -0.69 -18.03
N LEU A 112 0.45 -0.80 -18.01
CA LEU A 112 1.15 -1.97 -18.55
C LEU A 112 0.73 -3.24 -17.81
N TRP A 113 0.75 -3.22 -16.47
CA TRP A 113 0.32 -4.36 -15.66
C TRP A 113 -1.16 -4.69 -15.83
N ASN A 114 -2.04 -3.69 -15.96
CA ASN A 114 -3.46 -3.92 -16.26
C ASN A 114 -3.65 -4.62 -17.61
N PHE A 115 -2.89 -4.21 -18.64
CA PHE A 115 -2.90 -4.88 -19.94
C PHE A 115 -2.43 -6.33 -19.83
N LEU A 116 -1.28 -6.57 -19.22
CA LEU A 116 -0.72 -7.92 -19.05
C LEU A 116 -1.69 -8.82 -18.27
N MET A 117 -2.25 -8.33 -17.18
CA MET A 117 -3.22 -9.07 -16.39
C MET A 117 -4.47 -9.41 -17.21
N SER A 118 -5.04 -8.45 -17.93
CA SER A 118 -6.20 -8.69 -18.77
C SER A 118 -5.93 -9.71 -19.88
N PHE A 119 -4.73 -9.66 -20.46
CA PHE A 119 -4.31 -10.57 -21.53
C PHE A 119 -4.07 -11.98 -20.99
N PHE A 120 -3.28 -12.14 -19.94
CA PHE A 120 -2.88 -13.43 -19.43
C PHE A 120 -3.93 -14.12 -18.56
N THR A 121 -4.83 -13.37 -17.90
CA THR A 121 -5.87 -13.94 -17.03
C THR A 121 -6.66 -15.03 -17.72
N ARG A 122 -7.03 -14.83 -18.98
CA ARG A 122 -7.84 -15.81 -19.72
C ARG A 122 -7.12 -17.14 -19.85
N PHE A 123 -5.84 -17.13 -20.22
CA PHE A 123 -5.02 -18.34 -20.37
C PHE A 123 -4.76 -19.04 -19.04
N ILE A 124 -4.53 -18.26 -17.99
CA ILE A 124 -4.24 -18.79 -16.65
C ILE A 124 -5.51 -19.37 -16.02
N THR A 125 -6.65 -18.70 -16.17
CA THR A 125 -7.93 -19.16 -15.63
C THR A 125 -8.37 -20.48 -16.29
N ASP A 126 -8.15 -20.62 -17.60
CA ASP A 126 -8.45 -21.87 -18.31
C ASP A 126 -7.55 -23.05 -17.85
N ALA A 127 -6.37 -22.76 -17.28
CA ALA A 127 -5.43 -23.80 -16.80
C ALA A 127 -5.59 -24.13 -15.31
N ILE A 128 -5.98 -23.18 -14.46
CA ILE A 128 -5.92 -23.30 -13.00
C ILE A 128 -7.28 -23.06 -12.34
N ASP A 129 -8.31 -22.67 -13.10
CA ASP A 129 -9.66 -22.36 -12.61
C ASP A 129 -9.64 -21.35 -11.43
N TYR A 130 -10.40 -21.64 -10.37
CA TYR A 130 -10.52 -20.75 -9.20
C TYR A 130 -9.26 -20.69 -8.32
N PHE A 131 -8.28 -21.59 -8.50
CA PHE A 131 -6.97 -21.47 -7.81
C PHE A 131 -6.19 -20.21 -8.20
N TYR A 132 -6.56 -19.58 -9.32
CA TYR A 132 -6.03 -18.27 -9.68
C TYR A 132 -6.26 -17.21 -8.58
N GLY A 133 -7.34 -17.33 -7.80
CA GLY A 133 -7.59 -16.48 -6.64
C GLY A 133 -6.52 -16.60 -5.54
N LEU A 134 -5.87 -17.77 -5.37
CA LEU A 134 -4.76 -17.94 -4.42
C LEU A 134 -3.53 -17.15 -4.83
N VAL A 135 -3.27 -17.01 -6.13
CA VAL A 135 -2.17 -16.17 -6.62
C VAL A 135 -2.40 -14.72 -6.20
N PHE A 136 -3.62 -14.21 -6.36
CA PHE A 136 -3.97 -12.86 -5.91
C PHE A 136 -3.93 -12.71 -4.40
N ALA A 137 -4.36 -13.73 -3.65
CA ALA A 137 -4.24 -13.72 -2.19
C ALA A 137 -2.77 -13.61 -1.75
N GLY A 138 -1.86 -14.34 -2.41
CA GLY A 138 -0.42 -14.24 -2.21
C GLY A 138 0.13 -12.84 -2.54
N CYS A 139 -0.32 -12.26 -3.66
CA CYS A 139 0.03 -10.88 -4.01
C CYS A 139 -0.46 -9.86 -2.94
N CYS A 140 -1.69 -10.03 -2.43
CA CYS A 140 -2.21 -9.18 -1.35
C CYS A 140 -1.38 -9.32 -0.06
N ALA A 141 -0.94 -10.54 0.29
CA ALA A 141 -0.03 -10.75 1.42
C ALA A 141 1.30 -10.03 1.21
N ALA A 142 1.88 -10.13 0.01
CA ALA A 142 3.10 -9.39 -0.34
C ALA A 142 2.88 -7.86 -0.24
N LEU A 143 1.74 -7.34 -0.69
CA LEU A 143 1.39 -5.93 -0.56
C LEU A 143 1.32 -5.47 0.90
N VAL A 144 0.76 -6.28 1.81
CA VAL A 144 0.76 -5.98 3.25
C VAL A 144 2.19 -5.83 3.76
N LEU A 145 3.09 -6.75 3.38
CA LEU A 145 4.51 -6.69 3.77
C LEU A 145 5.20 -5.45 3.19
N VAL A 146 4.99 -5.17 1.91
CA VAL A 146 5.57 -3.97 1.27
C VAL A 146 5.11 -2.70 1.96
N VAL A 147 3.81 -2.55 2.22
CA VAL A 147 3.28 -1.36 2.93
C VAL A 147 3.85 -1.27 4.34
N PHE A 148 3.96 -2.40 5.03
CA PHE A 148 4.50 -2.44 6.39
C PHE A 148 5.97 -1.99 6.47
N PHE A 149 6.80 -2.40 5.52
CA PHE A 149 8.24 -2.12 5.56
C PHE A 149 8.65 -0.82 4.87
N PHE A 150 7.91 -0.38 3.84
CA PHE A 150 8.35 0.73 2.99
C PHE A 150 7.50 1.99 3.12
N VAL A 151 6.21 1.88 3.50
CA VAL A 151 5.35 3.06 3.54
C VAL A 151 5.43 3.74 4.90
N ILE A 152 5.87 5.00 4.90
CA ILE A 152 5.89 5.89 6.07
C ILE A 152 4.47 6.42 6.29
N GLU A 153 4.04 6.55 7.56
CA GLU A 153 2.75 7.16 7.88
C GLU A 153 2.81 8.67 7.64
N SER A 154 1.98 9.13 6.71
CA SER A 154 1.94 10.54 6.27
C SER A 154 0.71 11.31 6.81
N LYS A 155 -0.04 10.74 7.77
CA LYS A 155 -1.22 11.36 8.35
C LYS A 155 -0.83 12.64 9.09
N ASP A 156 -1.58 13.73 8.81
CA ASP A 156 -1.44 15.05 9.45
C ASP A 156 -0.04 15.67 9.33
N ARG A 157 0.72 15.32 8.27
CA ARG A 157 2.06 15.85 7.99
C ARG A 157 2.10 16.67 6.71
N THR A 158 2.98 17.66 6.70
CA THR A 158 3.27 18.45 5.50
C THR A 158 4.16 17.66 4.54
N LEU A 159 4.15 18.04 3.25
CA LEU A 159 5.00 17.40 2.24
C LEU A 159 6.50 17.58 2.54
N GLU A 160 6.86 18.71 3.16
CA GLU A 160 8.23 19.02 3.55
C GLU A 160 8.72 18.14 4.70
N GLU A 161 7.86 17.88 5.69
CA GLU A 161 8.15 16.93 6.77
C GLU A 161 8.33 15.49 6.26
N ILE A 162 7.50 15.07 5.31
CA ILE A 162 7.59 13.74 4.69
C ILE A 162 8.92 13.62 3.92
N ASP A 163 9.31 14.64 3.16
CA ASP A 163 10.57 14.66 2.42
C ASP A 163 11.77 14.57 3.38
N THR A 164 11.72 15.31 4.47
CA THR A 164 12.73 15.27 5.54
C THR A 164 12.82 13.88 6.19
N MET A 165 11.68 13.22 6.45
CA MET A 165 11.65 11.86 7.00
C MET A 165 12.30 10.83 6.06
N TYR A 166 12.14 10.98 4.75
CA TYR A 166 12.80 10.12 3.76
C TYR A 166 14.31 10.41 3.67
N LEU A 167 14.73 11.66 3.71
CA LEU A 167 16.14 12.05 3.72
C LEU A 167 16.86 11.54 4.96
N LEU A 168 16.24 11.58 6.13
CA LEU A 168 16.78 11.10 7.40
C LEU A 168 16.65 9.57 7.56
N HIS A 169 16.14 8.85 6.57
CA HIS A 169 15.92 7.40 6.62
C HIS A 169 15.15 6.94 7.88
N VAL A 170 14.12 7.70 8.29
CA VAL A 170 13.30 7.38 9.45
C VAL A 170 12.65 6.01 9.26
N ASN A 171 12.75 5.16 10.28
CA ASN A 171 12.18 3.81 10.21
C ASN A 171 10.66 3.86 10.02
N PRO A 172 10.08 3.25 8.97
CA PRO A 172 8.65 3.27 8.68
C PRO A 172 7.78 2.77 9.84
N ILE A 173 8.29 1.84 10.63
CA ILE A 173 7.57 1.25 11.77
C ILE A 173 7.36 2.30 12.88
N SER A 174 8.32 3.20 13.08
CA SER A 174 8.30 4.23 14.12
C SER A 174 7.81 5.60 13.61
N SER A 175 7.54 5.72 12.32
CA SER A 175 7.21 7.00 11.65
C SER A 175 5.99 7.71 12.22
N GLY A 176 5.00 6.99 12.76
CA GLY A 176 3.82 7.57 13.37
C GLY A 176 4.08 8.38 14.65
N LYS A 177 5.22 8.15 15.33
CA LYS A 177 5.62 8.84 16.57
C LYS A 177 6.75 9.85 16.36
N TRP A 178 7.23 10.01 15.12
CA TRP A 178 8.32 10.91 14.81
C TRP A 178 7.88 12.38 15.01
N ASP A 179 8.73 13.19 15.67
CA ASP A 179 8.53 14.61 15.89
C ASP A 179 9.77 15.36 15.35
N GLU A 180 9.53 16.36 14.50
CA GLU A 180 10.58 17.16 13.87
C GLU A 180 11.47 17.85 14.90
N LYS A 181 10.89 18.32 16.03
CA LYS A 181 11.63 18.95 17.12
C LYS A 181 12.64 17.98 17.76
N THR A 182 12.25 16.72 17.93
CA THR A 182 13.13 15.70 18.47
C THR A 182 14.25 15.33 17.48
N ALA A 183 13.96 15.32 16.18
CA ALA A 183 14.95 15.07 15.14
C ALA A 183 15.99 16.18 15.05
N MET A 184 15.57 17.44 15.09
CA MET A 184 16.48 18.59 15.11
C MET A 184 17.36 18.63 16.37
N GLN A 185 16.82 18.27 17.53
CA GLN A 185 17.62 18.15 18.76
C GLN A 185 18.65 17.02 18.69
N THR A 186 18.30 15.91 18.08
CA THR A 186 19.23 14.78 17.90
C THR A 186 20.35 15.16 16.93
N ASP A 187 20.05 15.85 15.84
CA ASP A 187 21.03 16.26 14.83
C ASP A 187 21.96 17.36 15.38
N SER A 188 21.42 18.34 16.13
CA SER A 188 22.23 19.33 16.83
C SER A 188 23.10 18.73 17.93
N GLY A 189 22.64 17.68 18.61
CA GLY A 189 23.44 16.92 19.58
C GLY A 189 24.56 16.12 18.93
N ILE A 190 24.33 15.55 17.75
CA ILE A 190 25.35 14.82 16.99
C ILE A 190 26.39 15.78 16.40
N SER A 191 25.96 16.90 15.82
CA SER A 191 26.88 17.90 15.26
C SER A 191 27.77 18.51 16.34
N SER A 192 27.23 18.89 17.50
CA SER A 192 28.01 19.40 18.63
C SER A 192 28.98 18.35 19.20
N GLY A 193 28.57 17.06 19.20
CA GLY A 193 29.44 15.95 19.61
C GLY A 193 30.60 15.69 18.63
N LEU A 194 30.38 15.88 17.34
CA LEU A 194 31.42 15.77 16.31
C LEU A 194 32.41 16.95 16.37
N GLU A 195 31.93 18.17 16.57
CA GLU A 195 32.79 19.34 16.75
C GLU A 195 33.66 19.24 18.00
N SER A 196 33.12 18.76 19.11
CA SER A 196 33.89 18.55 20.34
C SER A 196 34.96 17.46 20.19
N ARG A 197 34.69 16.39 19.42
CA ARG A 197 35.67 15.36 19.09
C ARG A 197 36.80 15.88 18.17
N GLN A 198 36.48 16.71 17.18
CA GLN A 198 37.48 17.33 16.30
C GLN A 198 38.38 18.31 17.05
N GLN A 199 37.80 19.08 17.99
CA GLN A 199 38.59 19.98 18.83
C GLN A 199 39.51 19.23 19.79
N SER A 200 39.07 18.08 20.35
CA SER A 200 39.94 17.30 21.24
C SER A 200 41.11 16.65 20.48
N SER A 201 40.87 16.12 19.27
CA SER A 201 41.94 15.54 18.45
C SER A 201 42.96 16.58 18.01
N HIS A 202 42.57 17.79 17.67
CA HIS A 202 43.44 18.89 17.31
C HIS A 202 44.22 19.44 18.53
N GLY A 203 43.69 19.27 19.75
CA GLY A 203 44.38 19.57 21.01
C GLY A 203 45.50 18.62 21.35
N GLU A 204 45.31 17.31 21.12
CA GLU A 204 46.29 16.26 21.34
C GLU A 204 47.47 16.40 20.36
N ASP A 205 47.25 16.65 19.08
CA ASP A 205 48.32 16.83 18.09
C ASP A 205 49.20 18.08 18.38
N ARG A 206 48.70 19.08 19.09
CA ARG A 206 49.45 20.24 19.51
C ARG A 206 50.33 20.03 20.77
N VAL A 207 49.99 19.06 21.58
CA VAL A 207 50.74 18.71 22.80
C VAL A 207 51.92 17.77 22.46
N GLU A 208 51.76 16.90 21.44
CA GLU A 208 52.88 16.04 20.99
C GLU A 208 53.93 16.78 20.14
N ALA A 209 53.62 17.97 19.61
CA ALA A 209 54.52 18.78 18.78
C ALA A 209 55.37 19.77 19.58
N ARG A 210 55.41 19.68 20.91
CA ARG A 210 56.23 20.49 21.80
C ARG A 210 57.22 19.65 22.58
#